data_e7571427a07419920a42ec06990e3ead
#
_entry.id   e7571427a07419920a42ec06990e3ead
#
_cell.length_a   1.000
_cell.length_b   1.000
_cell.length_c   1.000
_cell.angle_alpha   90.00
_cell.angle_beta   90.00
_cell.angle_gamma   90.00
#
_symmetry.space_group_name_H-M   'P 1'
#
loop_
_entity.id
_entity.type
_entity.pdbx_description
1 polymer ?
#
loop_
_entity_poly.entity_id
_entity_poly.type
_entity_poly.pdbx_seq_one_letter_code
_entity_poly.pdbx_strand_id
1 'polypeptide(L)'
;MSKYYFVGSGIASLAGAAYLIRDGKVDGGDIVLFEESRLFGGALDAHGDAAAGYFMSGSRMFESKYNCTFDLLSSIPSASNPAISVTEETNLVRAENTWNAKARLVNLRGEITDAHPLGFDARDRFDLLAMVTQPEVMLNSKRIRDCFAPHFFQSNFWYEWCTLFAFQPWHSAIEFQRYLLRFM
;
A
#
# COMPACT_ATOMS: atom_id res chain seq x y z
N MET A 1 5.86 10.70 -35.89
CA MET A 1 6.22 10.08 -34.62
C MET A 1 4.97 10.02 -33.74
N SER A 2 4.76 8.92 -33.02
CA SER A 2 3.59 8.78 -32.15
C SER A 2 3.80 9.60 -30.88
N LYS A 3 2.79 10.36 -30.43
CA LYS A 3 2.82 11.07 -29.16
C LYS A 3 2.11 10.24 -28.08
N TYR A 4 2.63 10.28 -26.87
CA TYR A 4 2.09 9.58 -25.69
C TYR A 4 1.56 10.62 -24.71
N TYR A 5 0.30 10.48 -24.34
CA TYR A 5 -0.38 11.43 -23.46
C TYR A 5 -0.79 10.76 -22.17
N PHE A 6 -0.41 11.37 -21.04
CA PHE A 6 -0.82 10.98 -19.71
C PHE A 6 -1.69 12.07 -19.09
N VAL A 7 -2.73 11.69 -18.39
CA VAL A 7 -3.62 12.60 -17.66
C VAL A 7 -3.41 12.40 -16.16
N GLY A 8 -3.01 13.46 -15.49
CA GLY A 8 -2.55 13.47 -14.11
C GLY A 8 -1.06 13.10 -14.00
N SER A 9 -0.37 13.68 -13.01
CA SER A 9 1.05 13.42 -12.71
C SER A 9 1.26 12.60 -11.44
N GLY A 10 0.30 11.73 -11.11
CA GLY A 10 0.45 10.76 -10.03
C GLY A 10 1.48 9.70 -10.37
N ILE A 11 1.84 8.87 -9.37
CA ILE A 11 2.88 7.85 -9.49
C ILE A 11 2.68 6.91 -10.69
N ALA A 12 1.44 6.57 -11.03
CA ALA A 12 1.14 5.69 -12.15
C ALA A 12 1.58 6.30 -13.50
N SER A 13 1.26 7.58 -13.73
CA SER A 13 1.66 8.30 -14.95
C SER A 13 3.16 8.53 -15.00
N LEU A 14 3.76 8.93 -13.88
CA LEU A 14 5.20 9.15 -13.80
C LEU A 14 5.99 7.85 -14.02
N ALA A 15 5.57 6.76 -13.39
CA ALA A 15 6.17 5.43 -13.60
C ALA A 15 5.99 4.96 -15.05
N GLY A 16 4.78 5.10 -15.61
CA GLY A 16 4.50 4.76 -17.00
C GLY A 16 5.39 5.53 -17.99
N ALA A 17 5.57 6.83 -17.79
CA ALA A 17 6.47 7.65 -18.60
C ALA A 17 7.94 7.19 -18.46
N ALA A 18 8.39 6.93 -17.23
CA ALA A 18 9.74 6.44 -16.96
C ALA A 18 10.02 5.09 -17.65
N TYR A 19 9.08 4.14 -17.57
CA TYR A 19 9.19 2.85 -18.25
C TYR A 19 9.17 2.98 -19.77
N LEU A 20 8.35 3.87 -20.34
CA LEU A 20 8.35 4.13 -21.77
C LEU A 20 9.71 4.64 -22.25
N ILE A 21 10.36 5.54 -21.50
CA ILE A 21 11.68 6.05 -21.82
C ILE A 21 12.74 4.95 -21.63
N ARG A 22 12.78 4.33 -20.45
CA ARG A 22 13.81 3.37 -20.07
C ARG A 22 13.76 2.10 -20.90
N ASP A 23 12.60 1.48 -20.99
CA ASP A 23 12.41 0.15 -21.58
C ASP A 23 11.83 0.22 -22.99
N GLY A 24 10.86 1.10 -23.22
CA GLY A 24 10.23 1.31 -24.52
C GLY A 24 11.07 2.12 -25.52
N LYS A 25 12.17 2.72 -25.06
CA LYS A 25 13.06 3.58 -25.87
C LYS A 25 12.33 4.74 -26.55
N VAL A 26 11.25 5.18 -25.93
CA VAL A 26 10.49 6.36 -26.38
C VAL A 26 11.28 7.62 -26.04
N ASP A 27 11.36 8.56 -27.00
CA ASP A 27 11.94 9.87 -26.74
C ASP A 27 11.06 10.63 -25.72
N GLY A 28 11.67 11.18 -24.67
CA GLY A 28 10.94 11.97 -23.69
C GLY A 28 10.20 13.18 -24.27
N GLY A 29 10.67 13.74 -25.38
CA GLY A 29 10.00 14.79 -26.13
C GLY A 29 8.70 14.35 -26.82
N ASP A 30 8.45 13.05 -26.90
CA ASP A 30 7.21 12.48 -27.42
C ASP A 30 6.18 12.18 -26.30
N ILE A 31 6.54 12.39 -25.04
CA ILE A 31 5.68 12.17 -23.89
C ILE A 31 5.16 13.51 -23.33
N VAL A 32 3.85 13.59 -23.15
CA VAL A 32 3.18 14.77 -22.61
C VAL A 32 2.35 14.35 -21.39
N LEU A 33 2.63 14.98 -20.23
CA LEU A 33 1.82 14.82 -19.02
C LEU A 33 0.96 16.07 -18.81
N PHE A 34 -0.33 15.87 -18.68
CA PHE A 34 -1.27 16.92 -18.30
C PHE A 34 -1.52 16.85 -16.80
N GLU A 35 -1.27 17.96 -16.09
CA GLU A 35 -1.53 18.08 -14.66
C GLU A 35 -2.29 19.35 -14.38
N GLU A 36 -3.38 19.22 -13.60
CA GLU A 36 -4.24 20.34 -13.23
C GLU A 36 -3.62 21.19 -12.11
N SER A 37 -2.93 20.51 -11.18
CA SER A 37 -2.29 21.18 -10.05
C SER A 37 -0.90 21.74 -10.40
N ARG A 38 -0.35 22.55 -9.50
CA ARG A 38 1.04 23.02 -9.62
C ARG A 38 2.05 22.03 -9.04
N LEU A 39 1.57 20.96 -8.37
CA LEU A 39 2.39 19.95 -7.71
C LEU A 39 2.30 18.63 -8.47
N PHE A 40 3.45 18.03 -8.74
CA PHE A 40 3.55 16.70 -9.32
C PHE A 40 3.59 15.65 -8.21
N GLY A 41 3.16 14.42 -8.50
CA GLY A 41 3.18 13.31 -7.56
C GLY A 41 1.80 12.83 -7.11
N GLY A 42 0.77 13.64 -7.30
CA GLY A 42 -0.60 13.32 -6.93
C GLY A 42 -0.73 13.08 -5.41
N ALA A 43 -1.41 12.00 -5.01
CA ALA A 43 -1.63 11.68 -3.59
C ALA A 43 -0.37 11.26 -2.83
N LEU A 44 0.78 11.13 -3.49
CA LEU A 44 2.07 10.81 -2.85
C LEU A 44 2.91 12.05 -2.56
N ASP A 45 2.36 13.24 -2.75
CA ASP A 45 3.08 14.45 -2.44
C ASP A 45 3.40 14.54 -0.93
N ALA A 46 4.50 15.21 -0.62
CA ALA A 46 4.92 15.52 0.74
C ALA A 46 5.25 17.01 0.82
N HIS A 47 4.85 17.64 1.93
CA HIS A 47 5.09 19.04 2.19
C HIS A 47 6.07 19.20 3.35
N GLY A 48 6.78 20.30 3.38
CA GLY A 48 7.68 20.65 4.47
C GLY A 48 9.14 20.72 4.04
N ASP A 49 9.99 20.89 5.02
CA ASP A 49 11.43 20.98 4.87
C ASP A 49 12.16 20.34 6.06
N ALA A 50 13.48 20.27 6.00
CA ALA A 50 14.28 19.66 7.06
C ALA A 50 14.22 20.40 8.40
N ALA A 51 13.89 21.69 8.42
CA ALA A 51 13.81 22.49 9.64
C ALA A 51 12.45 22.41 10.32
N ALA A 52 11.35 22.42 9.52
CA ALA A 52 9.97 22.35 10.00
C ALA A 52 9.46 20.92 10.13
N GLY A 53 10.15 19.95 9.52
CA GLY A 53 9.70 18.58 9.35
C GLY A 53 8.86 18.38 8.08
N TYR A 54 8.66 17.13 7.71
CA TYR A 54 7.88 16.76 6.55
C TYR A 54 6.51 16.26 6.96
N PHE A 55 5.50 16.68 6.22
CA PHE A 55 4.12 16.21 6.35
C PHE A 55 3.71 15.48 5.08
N MET A 56 3.06 14.32 5.22
CA MET A 56 2.51 13.55 4.12
C MET A 56 1.07 13.12 4.42
N SER A 57 0.25 13.03 3.39
CA SER A 57 -1.19 12.75 3.50
C SER A 57 -1.54 11.33 3.93
N GLY A 58 -0.60 10.54 4.36
CA GLY A 58 -0.80 9.18 4.88
C GLY A 58 0.47 8.37 4.84
N SER A 59 0.54 7.35 5.67
CA SER A 59 1.68 6.44 5.71
C SER A 59 1.85 5.72 4.38
N ARG A 60 3.10 5.56 3.97
CA ARG A 60 3.50 4.79 2.79
C ARG A 60 4.56 3.80 3.23
N MET A 61 4.17 2.52 3.29
CA MET A 61 5.10 1.43 3.60
C MET A 61 5.36 0.63 2.34
N PHE A 62 6.64 0.36 2.08
CA PHE A 62 7.04 -0.53 1.00
C PHE A 62 7.26 -1.93 1.53
N GLU A 63 6.64 -2.90 0.90
CA GLU A 63 6.92 -4.30 1.12
C GLU A 63 7.92 -4.84 0.12
N SER A 64 8.69 -5.85 0.52
CA SER A 64 9.68 -6.50 -0.34
C SER A 64 9.08 -7.09 -1.63
N LYS A 65 7.78 -7.36 -1.63
CA LYS A 65 7.04 -7.91 -2.78
C LYS A 65 6.63 -6.85 -3.83
N TYR A 66 6.89 -5.57 -3.60
CA TYR A 66 6.58 -4.50 -4.57
C TYR A 66 7.63 -4.43 -5.69
N ASN A 67 7.75 -5.53 -6.44
CA ASN A 67 8.81 -5.71 -7.43
C ASN A 67 8.90 -4.57 -8.45
N CYS A 68 7.77 -4.15 -9.04
CA CYS A 68 7.77 -3.05 -10.00
C CYS A 68 8.19 -1.71 -9.39
N THR A 69 7.79 -1.45 -8.14
CA THR A 69 8.19 -0.23 -7.43
C THR A 69 9.70 -0.22 -7.20
N PHE A 70 10.25 -1.31 -6.68
CA PHE A 70 11.69 -1.40 -6.44
C PHE A 70 12.50 -1.43 -7.74
N ASP A 71 12.00 -2.05 -8.80
CA ASP A 71 12.61 -1.99 -10.12
C ASP A 71 12.68 -0.55 -10.63
N LEU A 72 11.58 0.20 -10.54
CA LEU A 72 11.58 1.62 -10.92
C LEU A 72 12.58 2.42 -10.07
N LEU A 73 12.49 2.32 -8.74
CA LEU A 73 13.31 3.08 -7.80
C LEU A 73 14.81 2.71 -7.88
N SER A 74 15.13 1.49 -8.32
CA SER A 74 16.53 1.08 -8.56
C SER A 74 17.17 1.80 -9.75
N SER A 75 16.38 2.32 -10.66
CA SER A 75 16.84 3.09 -11.82
C SER A 75 16.89 4.61 -11.58
N ILE A 76 16.43 5.07 -10.42
CA ILE A 76 16.38 6.50 -10.06
C ILE A 76 17.49 6.80 -9.06
N PRO A 77 18.40 7.74 -9.37
CA PRO A 77 19.40 8.20 -8.42
C PRO A 77 18.76 8.83 -7.19
N SER A 78 19.33 8.58 -6.00
CA SER A 78 18.92 9.27 -4.78
C SER A 78 19.18 10.78 -4.87
N ALA A 79 18.26 11.58 -4.33
CA ALA A 79 18.41 13.03 -4.27
C ALA A 79 19.50 13.46 -3.28
N SER A 80 19.74 12.70 -2.21
CA SER A 80 20.75 12.97 -1.20
C SER A 80 22.15 12.50 -1.62
N ASN A 81 22.23 11.41 -2.39
CA ASN A 81 23.47 10.83 -2.87
C ASN A 81 23.30 10.21 -4.26
N PRO A 82 23.55 10.95 -5.34
CA PRO A 82 23.37 10.45 -6.71
C PRO A 82 24.21 9.23 -7.11
N ALA A 83 25.18 8.82 -6.26
CA ALA A 83 25.99 7.63 -6.50
C ALA A 83 25.25 6.32 -6.19
N ILE A 84 24.13 6.39 -5.48
CA ILE A 84 23.29 5.23 -5.15
C ILE A 84 21.85 5.46 -5.64
N SER A 85 21.10 4.37 -5.81
CA SER A 85 19.69 4.44 -6.19
C SER A 85 18.78 4.75 -4.99
N VAL A 86 17.56 5.20 -5.26
CA VAL A 86 16.52 5.36 -4.22
C VAL A 86 16.24 4.03 -3.51
N THR A 87 16.31 2.90 -4.22
CA THR A 87 16.17 1.56 -3.60
C THR A 87 17.27 1.28 -2.60
N GLU A 88 18.53 1.56 -2.96
CA GLU A 88 19.69 1.35 -2.07
C GLU A 88 19.60 2.24 -0.83
N GLU A 89 19.29 3.53 -1.00
CA GLU A 89 19.06 4.46 0.11
C GLU A 89 17.93 3.98 1.03
N THR A 90 16.80 3.55 0.46
CA THR A 90 15.67 3.01 1.22
C THR A 90 16.07 1.80 2.05
N ASN A 91 16.91 0.90 1.50
CA ASN A 91 17.38 -0.28 2.20
C ASN A 91 18.36 0.07 3.33
N LEU A 92 19.22 1.07 3.14
CA LEU A 92 20.10 1.57 4.20
C LEU A 92 19.30 2.17 5.35
N VAL A 93 18.31 3.02 5.07
CA VAL A 93 17.42 3.59 6.10
C VAL A 93 16.66 2.50 6.86
N ARG A 94 16.21 1.45 6.16
CA ARG A 94 15.54 0.30 6.79
C ARG A 94 16.47 -0.51 7.71
N ALA A 95 17.72 -0.68 7.32
CA ALA A 95 18.70 -1.41 8.14
C ALA A 95 19.04 -0.66 9.43
N GLU A 96 19.08 0.66 9.37
CA GLU A 96 19.37 1.51 10.53
C GLU A 96 18.16 1.70 11.46
N ASN A 97 16.96 1.61 10.92
CA ASN A 97 15.72 1.84 11.66
C ASN A 97 14.92 0.54 11.81
N THR A 98 15.03 -0.10 12.96
CA THR A 98 14.16 -1.23 13.32
C THR A 98 12.78 -0.73 13.72
N TRP A 99 11.78 -1.09 12.93
CA TRP A 99 10.40 -0.72 13.21
C TRP A 99 9.81 -1.64 14.29
N ASN A 100 9.63 -1.10 15.49
CA ASN A 100 8.90 -1.74 16.59
C ASN A 100 7.51 -1.10 16.73
N ALA A 101 6.70 -1.18 15.69
CA ALA A 101 5.32 -0.73 15.78
C ALA A 101 4.55 -1.65 16.73
N LYS A 102 4.05 -1.11 17.84
CA LYS A 102 3.10 -1.79 18.72
C LYS A 102 1.72 -1.27 18.39
N ALA A 103 0.88 -2.11 17.79
CA ALA A 103 -0.52 -1.78 17.58
C ALA A 103 -1.21 -1.50 18.93
N ARG A 104 -2.05 -0.48 18.96
CA ARG A 104 -2.90 -0.13 20.11
C ARG A 104 -4.30 0.09 19.60
N LEU A 105 -5.25 -0.62 20.17
CA LEU A 105 -6.66 -0.38 19.94
C LEU A 105 -7.18 0.53 21.04
N VAL A 106 -7.91 1.56 20.64
CA VAL A 106 -8.54 2.52 21.57
C VAL A 106 -10.04 2.41 21.36
N ASN A 107 -10.77 2.17 22.47
CA ASN A 107 -12.22 2.10 22.43
C ASN A 107 -12.86 3.50 22.35
N LEU A 108 -14.18 3.56 22.21
CA LEU A 108 -14.92 4.82 22.13
C LEU A 108 -14.81 5.71 23.40
N ARG A 109 -14.32 5.17 24.51
CA ARG A 109 -14.08 5.92 25.77
C ARG A 109 -12.66 6.45 25.86
N GLY A 110 -11.81 6.20 24.86
CA GLY A 110 -10.40 6.58 24.87
C GLY A 110 -9.50 5.63 25.68
N GLU A 111 -9.99 4.47 26.09
CA GLU A 111 -9.21 3.49 26.85
C GLU A 111 -8.43 2.59 25.88
N ILE A 112 -7.15 2.35 26.19
CA ILE A 112 -6.30 1.44 25.41
C ILE A 112 -6.70 0.02 25.77
N THR A 113 -7.02 -0.78 24.74
CA THR A 113 -7.27 -2.22 24.85
C THR A 113 -6.08 -3.01 24.37
N ASP A 114 -5.85 -4.18 24.97
CA ASP A 114 -4.80 -5.10 24.52
C ASP A 114 -5.14 -5.63 23.13
N ALA A 115 -4.27 -5.38 22.17
CA ALA A 115 -4.41 -5.84 20.78
C ALA A 115 -3.79 -7.24 20.55
N HIS A 116 -3.00 -7.77 21.50
CA HIS A 116 -2.31 -9.06 21.36
C HIS A 116 -3.23 -10.26 21.11
N PRO A 117 -4.36 -10.43 21.82
CA PRO A 117 -5.29 -11.49 21.44
C PRO A 117 -6.03 -11.08 20.19
N LEU A 118 -5.86 -11.83 19.09
CA LEU A 118 -6.57 -11.59 17.84
C LEU A 118 -8.09 -11.69 17.96
N GLY A 119 -8.58 -12.30 19.06
CA GLY A 119 -10.01 -12.38 19.34
C GLY A 119 -10.75 -13.45 18.53
N PHE A 120 -10.01 -14.42 17.96
CA PHE A 120 -10.58 -15.50 17.17
C PHE A 120 -11.12 -16.66 18.02
N ASP A 121 -12.30 -17.13 17.67
CA ASP A 121 -12.75 -18.45 18.06
C ASP A 121 -12.32 -19.55 17.04
N ALA A 122 -12.78 -20.79 17.27
CA ALA A 122 -12.46 -21.91 16.38
C ALA A 122 -13.09 -21.73 14.99
N ARG A 123 -14.27 -21.11 14.92
CA ARG A 123 -14.98 -20.85 13.67
C ARG A 123 -14.27 -19.78 12.85
N ASP A 124 -13.83 -18.69 13.46
CA ASP A 124 -13.09 -17.63 12.76
C ASP A 124 -11.83 -18.15 12.11
N ARG A 125 -11.11 -19.04 12.82
CA ARG A 125 -9.89 -19.68 12.27
C ARG A 125 -10.21 -20.57 11.08
N PHE A 126 -11.31 -21.31 11.15
CA PHE A 126 -11.77 -22.13 10.05
C PHE A 126 -12.19 -21.27 8.85
N ASP A 127 -12.98 -20.22 9.08
CA ASP A 127 -13.46 -19.33 8.04
C ASP A 127 -12.29 -18.57 7.36
N LEU A 128 -11.26 -18.16 8.14
CA LEU A 128 -10.03 -17.59 7.58
C LEU A 128 -9.26 -18.60 6.73
N LEU A 129 -9.11 -19.84 7.21
CA LEU A 129 -8.46 -20.89 6.44
C LEU A 129 -9.23 -21.17 5.13
N ALA A 130 -10.54 -21.29 5.22
CA ALA A 130 -11.40 -21.43 4.05
C ALA A 130 -11.26 -20.24 3.09
N MET A 131 -11.19 -19.02 3.61
CA MET A 131 -10.97 -17.81 2.83
C MET A 131 -9.68 -17.86 2.03
N VAL A 132 -8.55 -18.22 2.65
CA VAL A 132 -7.24 -18.22 1.97
C VAL A 132 -7.03 -19.41 1.03
N THR A 133 -7.78 -20.51 1.21
CA THR A 133 -7.64 -21.72 0.39
C THR A 133 -8.65 -21.81 -0.75
N GLN A 134 -9.75 -21.04 -0.71
CA GLN A 134 -10.75 -21.03 -1.78
C GLN A 134 -10.20 -20.44 -3.08
N PRO A 135 -10.52 -21.02 -4.24
CA PRO A 135 -10.31 -20.36 -5.53
C PRO A 135 -11.08 -19.04 -5.61
N GLU A 136 -10.46 -17.99 -6.18
CA GLU A 136 -11.07 -16.66 -6.31
C GLU A 136 -12.47 -16.71 -6.98
N VAL A 137 -12.67 -17.63 -7.94
CA VAL A 137 -13.96 -17.79 -8.62
C VAL A 137 -15.11 -18.06 -7.66
N MET A 138 -14.86 -18.72 -6.53
CA MET A 138 -15.85 -19.00 -5.50
C MET A 138 -16.19 -17.77 -4.64
N LEU A 139 -15.38 -16.75 -4.71
CA LEU A 139 -15.53 -15.49 -3.97
C LEU A 139 -16.04 -14.34 -4.85
N ASN A 140 -16.18 -14.55 -6.16
CA ASN A 140 -16.38 -13.52 -7.16
C ASN A 140 -17.59 -12.60 -6.92
N SER A 141 -18.66 -13.12 -6.30
CA SER A 141 -19.87 -12.36 -5.97
C SER A 141 -20.05 -12.10 -4.48
N LYS A 142 -19.09 -12.54 -3.66
CA LYS A 142 -19.20 -12.45 -2.21
C LYS A 142 -18.56 -11.16 -1.68
N ARG A 143 -19.17 -10.68 -0.62
CA ARG A 143 -18.61 -9.63 0.26
C ARG A 143 -17.92 -10.30 1.45
N ILE A 144 -17.05 -9.59 2.12
CA ILE A 144 -16.37 -10.11 3.32
C ILE A 144 -17.38 -10.63 4.33
N ARG A 145 -18.48 -9.89 4.59
CA ARG A 145 -19.54 -10.29 5.51
C ARG A 145 -20.29 -11.56 5.16
N ASP A 146 -20.20 -12.00 3.92
CA ASP A 146 -20.85 -13.24 3.48
C ASP A 146 -19.96 -14.47 3.79
N CYS A 147 -18.72 -14.24 4.20
CA CYS A 147 -17.73 -15.27 4.47
C CYS A 147 -17.42 -15.47 5.95
N PHE A 148 -17.83 -14.57 6.82
CA PHE A 148 -17.55 -14.61 8.26
C PHE A 148 -18.81 -14.40 9.09
N ALA A 149 -18.81 -14.98 10.28
CA ALA A 149 -19.87 -14.75 11.26
C ALA A 149 -19.81 -13.32 11.84
N PRO A 150 -20.94 -12.76 12.34
CA PRO A 150 -20.97 -11.37 12.82
C PRO A 150 -19.95 -11.03 13.92
N HIS A 151 -19.59 -11.99 14.78
CA HIS A 151 -18.63 -11.75 15.87
C HIS A 151 -17.20 -11.55 15.35
N PHE A 152 -16.82 -12.08 14.18
CA PHE A 152 -15.55 -11.84 13.54
C PHE A 152 -15.26 -10.33 13.39
N PHE A 153 -16.29 -9.56 13.05
CA PHE A 153 -16.19 -8.11 12.88
C PHE A 153 -16.05 -7.32 14.19
N GLN A 154 -16.03 -8.01 15.33
CA GLN A 154 -15.76 -7.46 16.66
C GLN A 154 -14.41 -7.94 17.21
N SER A 155 -13.66 -8.72 16.42
CA SER A 155 -12.33 -9.20 16.79
C SER A 155 -11.28 -8.09 16.70
N ASN A 156 -10.21 -8.18 17.49
CA ASN A 156 -9.08 -7.26 17.39
C ASN A 156 -8.43 -7.35 16.01
N PHE A 157 -8.34 -8.55 15.43
CA PHE A 157 -7.85 -8.73 14.07
C PHE A 157 -8.64 -7.90 13.06
N TRP A 158 -9.97 -7.93 13.10
CA TRP A 158 -10.77 -7.14 12.19
C TRP A 158 -10.54 -5.63 12.39
N TYR A 159 -10.48 -5.16 13.63
CA TYR A 159 -10.23 -3.75 13.92
C TYR A 159 -8.87 -3.29 13.41
N GLU A 160 -7.83 -4.11 13.56
CA GLU A 160 -6.51 -3.82 12.99
C GLU A 160 -6.56 -3.77 11.47
N TRP A 161 -7.16 -4.77 10.83
CA TRP A 161 -7.23 -4.85 9.37
C TRP A 161 -8.08 -3.74 8.76
N CYS A 162 -9.23 -3.43 9.32
CA CYS A 162 -10.05 -2.33 8.81
C CYS A 162 -9.39 -0.96 9.00
N THR A 163 -8.58 -0.80 10.04
CA THR A 163 -7.83 0.44 10.27
C THR A 163 -6.64 0.57 9.33
N LEU A 164 -5.86 -0.49 9.15
CA LEU A 164 -4.66 -0.47 8.32
C LEU A 164 -4.97 -0.40 6.82
N PHE A 165 -6.00 -1.12 6.37
CA PHE A 165 -6.30 -1.31 4.95
C PHE A 165 -7.64 -0.71 4.52
N ALA A 166 -8.33 -0.02 5.40
CA ALA A 166 -9.65 0.58 5.17
C ALA A 166 -10.73 -0.41 4.70
N PHE A 167 -10.60 -1.71 5.03
CA PHE A 167 -11.63 -2.69 4.71
C PHE A 167 -12.93 -2.43 5.45
N GLN A 168 -14.03 -2.74 4.76
CA GLN A 168 -15.38 -2.69 5.31
C GLN A 168 -16.08 -4.03 5.04
N PRO A 169 -17.03 -4.47 5.89
CA PRO A 169 -17.68 -5.77 5.73
C PRO A 169 -18.38 -5.97 4.39
N TRP A 170 -18.73 -4.90 3.69
CA TRP A 170 -19.37 -4.93 2.37
C TRP A 170 -18.39 -4.91 1.19
N HIS A 171 -17.09 -4.83 1.44
CA HIS A 171 -16.07 -4.89 0.38
C HIS A 171 -15.96 -6.30 -0.19
N SER A 172 -15.29 -6.41 -1.34
CA SER A 172 -15.07 -7.68 -2.05
C SER A 172 -14.29 -8.69 -1.21
N ALA A 173 -14.79 -9.91 -1.14
CA ALA A 173 -14.11 -11.03 -0.48
C ALA A 173 -12.79 -11.40 -1.19
N ILE A 174 -12.73 -11.25 -2.53
CA ILE A 174 -11.51 -11.52 -3.30
C ILE A 174 -10.39 -10.55 -2.90
N GLU A 175 -10.69 -9.25 -2.80
CA GLU A 175 -9.69 -8.26 -2.41
C GLU A 175 -9.17 -8.54 -1.00
N PHE A 176 -10.05 -8.91 -0.07
CA PHE A 176 -9.65 -9.30 1.27
C PHE A 176 -8.75 -10.55 1.27
N GLN A 177 -9.11 -11.59 0.48
CA GLN A 177 -8.27 -12.78 0.30
C GLN A 177 -6.88 -12.42 -0.24
N ARG A 178 -6.79 -11.59 -1.27
CA ARG A 178 -5.53 -11.16 -1.86
C ARG A 178 -4.63 -10.45 -0.88
N TYR A 179 -5.22 -9.61 -0.02
CA TYR A 179 -4.47 -8.95 1.05
C TYR A 179 -4.01 -9.95 2.10
N LEU A 180 -4.87 -10.87 2.56
CA LEU A 180 -4.45 -11.94 3.48
C LEU A 180 -3.25 -12.72 2.93
N LEU A 181 -3.34 -13.21 1.69
CA LEU A 181 -2.27 -13.97 1.04
C LEU A 181 -0.98 -13.16 0.82
N ARG A 182 -1.09 -11.85 0.73
CA ARG A 182 0.06 -10.97 0.56
C ARG A 182 0.85 -10.79 1.85
N PHE A 183 0.16 -10.72 2.99
CA PHE A 183 0.75 -10.40 4.28
C PHE A 183 0.99 -11.64 5.16
N MET A 184 0.59 -12.81 4.70
CA MET A 184 0.95 -14.11 5.29
C MET A 184 2.23 -14.65 4.64
#